data_aa96100739eaa3b95f442c9b2b8c180b
#
_entry.id   aa96100739eaa3b95f442c9b2b8c180b
#
_cell.length_a   1.000
_cell.length_b   1.000
_cell.length_c   1.000
_cell.angle_alpha   90.00
_cell.angle_beta   90.00
_cell.angle_gamma   90.00
#
_symmetry.space_group_name_H-M   'P 1'
#
loop_
_entity.id
_entity.type
_entity.pdbx_description
1 polymer ?
#
loop_
_entity_poly.entity_id
_entity_poly.type
_entity_poly.pdbx_seq_one_letter_code
_entity_poly.pdbx_strand_id
1 'polypeptide(L)'
;MAETMDEHVDLILVGDSLGMVVHGLPSTVGVTLEMMIMHGQAVMRGSKTALVVVDLPFGSYEQSKEQAFASASRVMMETGCQAIKIESGAYATETIKYLVERGIPVMSHVGLRPQSMHVLGGFKARGRETKVADEILENAIAAANAGSFAVVVEGVSEEIANKVTQAVDIPTIGIGASAQCDGQILVTPDMLGQFDRVPKFVKKFADQKSLITQAVEDYAAQVKDRSFPGEANLYRFKPSQK
;
A
#
# COMPACT_ATOMS: atom_id res chain seq x y z
N MET A 1 9.98 -9.95 4.12
CA MET A 1 9.44 -8.59 4.42
C MET A 1 8.13 -8.69 5.21
N ALA A 2 7.03 -9.30 4.69
CA ALA A 2 5.78 -9.44 5.43
C ALA A 2 6.01 -10.11 6.79
N GLU A 3 6.67 -11.26 6.84
CA GLU A 3 7.02 -11.97 8.06
C GLU A 3 7.79 -11.12 9.09
N THR A 4 8.68 -10.24 8.59
CA THR A 4 9.46 -9.34 9.47
C THR A 4 8.61 -8.23 10.07
N MET A 5 7.56 -7.81 9.39
CA MET A 5 6.69 -6.70 9.83
C MET A 5 5.51 -7.17 10.67
N ASP A 6 5.07 -8.40 10.50
CA ASP A 6 3.78 -8.93 10.96
C ASP A 6 3.50 -8.72 12.46
N GLU A 7 4.52 -8.86 13.32
CA GLU A 7 4.38 -8.68 14.78
C GLU A 7 4.52 -7.23 15.24
N HIS A 8 4.80 -6.29 14.31
CA HIS A 8 5.14 -4.90 14.64
C HIS A 8 4.13 -3.88 14.10
N VAL A 9 3.12 -4.35 13.35
CA VAL A 9 2.10 -3.47 12.76
C VAL A 9 0.71 -4.11 12.90
N ASP A 10 -0.31 -3.29 13.04
CA ASP A 10 -1.70 -3.76 13.13
C ASP A 10 -2.26 -4.16 11.76
N LEU A 11 -1.72 -3.56 10.69
CA LEU A 11 -2.21 -3.73 9.33
C LEU A 11 -1.06 -3.71 8.31
N ILE A 12 -1.13 -4.60 7.33
CA ILE A 12 -0.30 -4.60 6.13
C ILE A 12 -1.18 -4.32 4.91
N LEU A 13 -0.92 -3.21 4.22
CA LEU A 13 -1.58 -2.88 2.98
C LEU A 13 -0.71 -3.33 1.79
N VAL A 14 -1.25 -4.22 0.97
CA VAL A 14 -0.70 -4.53 -0.35
C VAL A 14 -1.21 -3.46 -1.31
N GLY A 15 -0.44 -2.38 -1.42
CA GLY A 15 -0.81 -1.20 -2.18
C GLY A 15 -0.44 -1.30 -3.66
N ASP A 16 -1.25 -0.73 -4.54
CA ASP A 16 -0.95 -0.67 -5.98
C ASP A 16 0.27 0.22 -6.31
N SER A 17 0.76 1.01 -5.34
CA SER A 17 2.07 1.66 -5.37
C SER A 17 3.23 0.68 -5.67
N LEU A 18 3.03 -0.64 -5.45
CA LEU A 18 3.97 -1.69 -5.86
C LEU A 18 4.34 -1.61 -7.36
N GLY A 19 3.42 -1.15 -8.20
CA GLY A 19 3.71 -0.87 -9.60
C GLY A 19 4.91 0.04 -9.79
N MET A 20 4.99 1.09 -8.98
CA MET A 20 6.09 2.06 -9.04
C MET A 20 7.34 1.59 -8.29
N VAL A 21 7.19 1.15 -7.03
CA VAL A 21 8.34 0.88 -6.14
C VAL A 21 8.93 -0.52 -6.28
N VAL A 22 8.24 -1.47 -6.91
CA VAL A 22 8.71 -2.84 -7.15
C VAL A 22 8.89 -3.11 -8.64
N HIS A 23 7.91 -2.74 -9.46
CA HIS A 23 7.91 -3.07 -10.89
C HIS A 23 8.47 -1.94 -11.78
N GLY A 24 8.78 -0.75 -11.23
CA GLY A 24 9.35 0.36 -11.98
C GLY A 24 8.37 1.00 -12.99
N LEU A 25 7.08 0.81 -12.81
CA LEU A 25 6.06 1.46 -13.63
C LEU A 25 6.03 2.97 -13.33
N PRO A 26 5.64 3.81 -14.30
CA PRO A 26 5.60 5.26 -14.10
C PRO A 26 4.46 5.73 -13.17
N SER A 27 3.46 4.88 -12.95
CA SER A 27 2.29 5.17 -12.10
C SER A 27 1.60 3.88 -11.66
N THR A 28 0.60 4.01 -10.79
CA THR A 28 -0.24 2.88 -10.34
C THR A 28 -1.24 2.41 -11.41
N VAL A 29 -1.53 3.25 -12.42
CA VAL A 29 -2.55 2.97 -13.46
C VAL A 29 -2.24 1.70 -14.28
N GLY A 30 -0.98 1.34 -14.41
CA GLY A 30 -0.57 0.12 -15.14
C GLY A 30 -0.60 -1.18 -14.33
N VAL A 31 -1.01 -1.12 -13.06
CA VAL A 31 -1.09 -2.30 -12.20
C VAL A 31 -2.32 -3.13 -12.54
N THR A 32 -2.15 -4.44 -12.69
CA THR A 32 -3.25 -5.36 -13.00
C THR A 32 -3.78 -6.05 -11.74
N LEU A 33 -4.99 -6.59 -11.82
CA LEU A 33 -5.59 -7.38 -10.73
C LEU A 33 -4.73 -8.62 -10.42
N GLU A 34 -4.14 -9.25 -11.42
CA GLU A 34 -3.24 -10.39 -11.30
C GLU A 34 -1.98 -10.05 -10.50
N MET A 35 -1.39 -8.86 -10.73
CA MET A 35 -0.26 -8.37 -9.94
C MET A 35 -0.66 -8.23 -8.47
N MET A 36 -1.81 -7.63 -8.19
CA MET A 36 -2.30 -7.47 -6.82
C MET A 36 -2.56 -8.81 -6.13
N ILE A 37 -3.16 -9.77 -6.83
CA ILE A 37 -3.38 -11.13 -6.34
C ILE A 37 -2.05 -11.82 -6.03
N MET A 38 -1.09 -11.78 -6.96
CA MET A 38 0.23 -12.40 -6.78
C MET A 38 0.96 -11.86 -5.54
N HIS A 39 0.98 -10.53 -5.37
CA HIS A 39 1.59 -9.89 -4.21
C HIS A 39 0.79 -10.14 -2.92
N GLY A 40 -0.54 -10.11 -2.98
CA GLY A 40 -1.41 -10.47 -1.86
C GLY A 40 -1.14 -11.87 -1.34
N GLN A 41 -1.06 -12.86 -2.23
CA GLN A 41 -0.67 -14.24 -1.88
C GLN A 41 0.71 -14.31 -1.20
N ALA A 42 1.68 -13.55 -1.71
CA ALA A 42 3.03 -13.53 -1.14
C ALA A 42 3.03 -12.94 0.27
N VAL A 43 2.29 -11.85 0.50
CA VAL A 43 2.14 -11.22 1.83
C VAL A 43 1.42 -12.17 2.79
N MET A 44 0.31 -12.76 2.38
CA MET A 44 -0.46 -13.70 3.21
C MET A 44 0.35 -14.91 3.67
N ARG A 45 1.30 -15.41 2.86
CA ARG A 45 2.21 -16.48 3.32
C ARG A 45 3.15 -16.06 4.46
N GLY A 46 3.45 -14.77 4.55
CA GLY A 46 4.35 -14.23 5.58
C GLY A 46 3.64 -13.51 6.73
N SER A 47 2.31 -13.35 6.66
CA SER A 47 1.53 -12.68 7.69
C SER A 47 0.65 -13.68 8.46
N LYS A 48 0.59 -13.55 9.79
CA LYS A 48 -0.20 -14.40 10.69
C LYS A 48 -1.04 -13.58 11.67
N THR A 49 -0.61 -12.36 11.96
CA THR A 49 -1.14 -11.51 13.03
C THR A 49 -1.77 -10.24 12.49
N ALA A 50 -1.06 -9.53 11.61
CA ALA A 50 -1.52 -8.27 11.05
C ALA A 50 -2.72 -8.47 10.10
N LEU A 51 -3.67 -7.53 10.13
CA LEU A 51 -4.75 -7.46 9.15
C LEU A 51 -4.16 -7.18 7.76
N VAL A 52 -4.41 -8.05 6.79
CA VAL A 52 -3.95 -7.83 5.41
C VAL A 52 -5.07 -7.26 4.57
N VAL A 53 -4.83 -6.09 4.00
CA VAL A 53 -5.72 -5.40 3.06
C VAL A 53 -5.05 -5.37 1.69
N VAL A 54 -5.80 -5.60 0.62
CA VAL A 54 -5.28 -5.58 -0.76
C VAL A 54 -6.01 -4.52 -1.57
N ASP A 55 -5.26 -3.65 -2.27
CA ASP A 55 -5.86 -2.66 -3.17
C ASP A 55 -6.53 -3.32 -4.37
N LEU A 56 -7.69 -2.80 -4.74
CA LEU A 56 -8.22 -2.98 -6.08
C LEU A 56 -7.54 -1.96 -7.02
N PRO A 57 -6.85 -2.41 -8.09
CA PRO A 57 -6.16 -1.50 -8.99
C PRO A 57 -7.13 -0.77 -9.93
N PHE A 58 -6.65 0.32 -10.52
CA PHE A 58 -7.40 1.10 -11.50
C PHE A 58 -8.01 0.22 -12.60
N GLY A 59 -9.26 0.49 -12.96
CA GLY A 59 -10.01 -0.25 -14.00
C GLY A 59 -10.65 -1.54 -13.50
N SER A 60 -10.46 -1.92 -12.23
CA SER A 60 -11.00 -3.17 -11.69
C SER A 60 -12.31 -3.01 -10.90
N TYR A 61 -12.74 -1.76 -10.59
CA TYR A 61 -13.93 -1.52 -9.76
C TYR A 61 -14.76 -0.29 -10.15
N GLU A 62 -14.29 0.54 -11.08
CA GLU A 62 -14.93 1.82 -11.38
C GLU A 62 -16.08 1.70 -12.38
N GLN A 63 -16.12 0.63 -13.18
CA GLN A 63 -17.12 0.45 -14.24
C GLN A 63 -18.52 0.21 -13.66
N SER A 64 -18.61 -0.64 -12.63
CA SER A 64 -19.87 -0.95 -11.94
C SER A 64 -19.61 -1.61 -10.59
N LYS A 65 -20.60 -1.58 -9.69
CA LYS A 65 -20.54 -2.29 -8.40
C LYS A 65 -20.46 -3.81 -8.54
N GLU A 66 -21.00 -4.37 -9.62
CA GLU A 66 -20.90 -5.79 -9.94
C GLU A 66 -19.47 -6.17 -10.36
N GLN A 67 -18.81 -5.33 -11.17
CA GLN A 67 -17.38 -5.49 -11.48
C GLN A 67 -16.54 -5.39 -10.20
N ALA A 68 -16.79 -4.39 -9.37
CA ALA A 68 -16.10 -4.24 -8.10
C ALA A 68 -16.26 -5.49 -7.21
N PHE A 69 -17.46 -6.06 -7.12
CA PHE A 69 -17.71 -7.29 -6.39
C PHE A 69 -16.94 -8.48 -6.98
N ALA A 70 -16.97 -8.64 -8.29
CA ALA A 70 -16.23 -9.72 -8.96
C ALA A 70 -14.72 -9.62 -8.71
N SER A 71 -14.15 -8.41 -8.78
CA SER A 71 -12.73 -8.17 -8.50
C SER A 71 -12.39 -8.39 -7.03
N ALA A 72 -13.16 -7.80 -6.12
CA ALA A 72 -12.94 -7.90 -4.68
C ALA A 72 -13.07 -9.34 -4.16
N SER A 73 -14.12 -10.06 -4.57
CA SER A 73 -14.31 -11.46 -4.20
C SER A 73 -13.20 -12.34 -4.74
N ARG A 74 -12.75 -12.10 -5.96
CA ARG A 74 -11.63 -12.81 -6.56
C ARG A 74 -10.33 -12.57 -5.77
N VAL A 75 -10.03 -11.31 -5.43
CA VAL A 75 -8.85 -10.97 -4.59
C VAL A 75 -8.91 -11.70 -3.26
N MET A 76 -10.03 -11.62 -2.53
CA MET A 76 -10.15 -12.26 -1.22
C MET A 76 -10.06 -13.79 -1.32
N MET A 77 -10.72 -14.41 -2.29
CA MET A 77 -10.70 -15.88 -2.48
C MET A 77 -9.32 -16.40 -2.87
N GLU A 78 -8.61 -15.71 -3.76
CA GLU A 78 -7.33 -16.19 -4.28
C GLU A 78 -6.15 -15.86 -3.35
N THR A 79 -6.26 -14.80 -2.56
CA THR A 79 -5.19 -14.40 -1.63
C THR A 79 -5.40 -14.86 -0.20
N GLY A 80 -6.65 -14.95 0.25
CA GLY A 80 -7.02 -15.16 1.65
C GLY A 80 -6.92 -13.89 2.52
N CYS A 81 -6.76 -12.70 1.91
CA CYS A 81 -6.75 -11.43 2.66
C CYS A 81 -8.11 -11.14 3.31
N GLN A 82 -8.10 -10.33 4.36
CA GLN A 82 -9.29 -10.07 5.14
C GLN A 82 -10.11 -8.88 4.64
N ALA A 83 -9.53 -7.99 3.81
CA ALA A 83 -10.22 -6.80 3.33
C ALA A 83 -9.61 -6.30 2.02
N ILE A 84 -10.35 -5.42 1.33
CA ILE A 84 -9.85 -4.71 0.14
C ILE A 84 -9.81 -3.21 0.38
N LYS A 85 -9.00 -2.48 -0.41
CA LYS A 85 -9.03 -1.01 -0.44
C LYS A 85 -9.43 -0.51 -1.81
N ILE A 86 -10.20 0.60 -1.84
CA ILE A 86 -10.53 1.34 -3.07
C ILE A 86 -10.35 2.84 -2.86
N GLU A 87 -9.98 3.55 -3.93
CA GLU A 87 -10.03 5.00 -3.92
C GLU A 87 -11.47 5.48 -3.96
N SER A 88 -11.83 6.37 -3.05
CA SER A 88 -13.21 6.83 -2.86
C SER A 88 -13.39 8.30 -3.19
N GLY A 89 -14.56 8.56 -3.72
CA GLY A 89 -15.15 9.84 -3.95
C GLY A 89 -16.67 9.64 -3.93
N ALA A 90 -17.46 10.67 -4.21
CA ALA A 90 -18.92 10.56 -4.24
C ALA A 90 -19.43 9.39 -5.12
N TYR A 91 -18.73 9.10 -6.21
CA TYR A 91 -19.06 7.99 -7.13
C TYR A 91 -18.90 6.59 -6.52
N ALA A 92 -18.05 6.45 -5.50
CA ALA A 92 -17.72 5.14 -4.92
C ALA A 92 -18.66 4.73 -3.78
N THR A 93 -19.50 5.64 -3.27
CA THR A 93 -20.38 5.41 -2.09
C THR A 93 -21.30 4.21 -2.29
N GLU A 94 -21.96 4.12 -3.45
CA GLU A 94 -22.84 2.98 -3.76
C GLU A 94 -22.06 1.66 -3.91
N THR A 95 -20.85 1.73 -4.47
CA THR A 95 -19.97 0.58 -4.61
C THR A 95 -19.52 0.06 -3.26
N ILE A 96 -19.09 0.96 -2.35
CA ILE A 96 -18.71 0.59 -0.98
C ILE A 96 -19.87 -0.09 -0.28
N LYS A 97 -21.05 0.52 -0.27
CA LYS A 97 -22.25 -0.04 0.35
C LYS A 97 -22.58 -1.43 -0.21
N TYR A 98 -22.53 -1.58 -1.54
CA TYR A 98 -22.83 -2.84 -2.22
C TYR A 98 -21.87 -3.96 -1.82
N LEU A 99 -20.59 -3.67 -1.70
CA LEU A 99 -19.56 -4.61 -1.27
C LEU A 99 -19.76 -5.02 0.20
N VAL A 100 -19.92 -4.04 1.08
CA VAL A 100 -20.07 -4.24 2.54
C VAL A 100 -21.32 -5.07 2.84
N GLU A 101 -22.47 -4.75 2.23
CA GLU A 101 -23.71 -5.53 2.38
C GLU A 101 -23.59 -6.99 1.94
N ARG A 102 -22.56 -7.32 1.14
CA ARG A 102 -22.25 -8.69 0.67
C ARG A 102 -21.09 -9.35 1.38
N GLY A 103 -20.66 -8.77 2.51
CA GLY A 103 -19.66 -9.34 3.39
C GLY A 103 -18.21 -9.08 2.98
N ILE A 104 -17.95 -8.10 2.10
CA ILE A 104 -16.60 -7.66 1.74
C ILE A 104 -16.23 -6.44 2.59
N PRO A 105 -15.26 -6.55 3.53
CA PRO A 105 -14.78 -5.40 4.30
C PRO A 105 -14.00 -4.45 3.37
N VAL A 106 -14.36 -3.16 3.41
CA VAL A 106 -13.78 -2.13 2.55
C VAL A 106 -13.06 -1.08 3.37
N MET A 107 -11.79 -0.84 3.05
CA MET A 107 -11.04 0.36 3.43
C MET A 107 -11.20 1.39 2.32
N SER A 108 -11.65 2.57 2.65
CA SER A 108 -11.77 3.68 1.69
C SER A 108 -10.50 4.54 1.67
N HIS A 109 -10.33 5.37 0.63
CA HIS A 109 -9.17 6.24 0.47
C HIS A 109 -9.61 7.60 -0.08
N VAL A 110 -9.30 8.68 0.64
CA VAL A 110 -9.64 10.06 0.29
C VAL A 110 -8.40 10.96 0.25
N GLY A 111 -8.54 12.12 -0.36
CA GLY A 111 -7.45 13.09 -0.52
C GLY A 111 -6.73 12.95 -1.85
N LEU A 112 -5.42 12.77 -1.83
CA LEU A 112 -4.65 12.40 -3.02
C LEU A 112 -4.99 10.96 -3.40
N ARG A 113 -5.39 10.76 -4.64
CA ARG A 113 -5.75 9.45 -5.18
C ARG A 113 -4.84 9.13 -6.36
N PRO A 114 -3.82 8.27 -6.17
CA PRO A 114 -2.85 7.93 -7.22
C PRO A 114 -3.47 7.40 -8.51
N GLN A 115 -4.53 6.61 -8.44
CA GLN A 115 -5.25 6.09 -9.62
C GLN A 115 -5.92 7.21 -10.43
N SER A 116 -6.28 8.31 -9.80
CA SER A 116 -6.88 9.49 -10.44
C SER A 116 -5.85 10.53 -10.88
N MET A 117 -4.55 10.23 -10.92
CA MET A 117 -3.46 11.18 -11.17
C MET A 117 -3.61 12.00 -12.46
N HIS A 118 -4.15 11.41 -13.51
CA HIS A 118 -4.35 12.11 -14.79
C HIS A 118 -5.41 13.21 -14.71
N VAL A 119 -6.46 12.99 -13.91
CA VAL A 119 -7.53 13.99 -13.68
C VAL A 119 -7.06 15.03 -12.66
N LEU A 120 -6.29 14.63 -11.65
CA LEU A 120 -5.83 15.48 -10.56
C LEU A 120 -4.59 16.32 -10.90
N GLY A 121 -3.97 16.11 -12.07
CA GLY A 121 -2.78 16.85 -12.50
C GLY A 121 -1.49 16.44 -11.76
N GLY A 122 -1.38 15.15 -11.38
CA GLY A 122 -0.21 14.56 -10.75
C GLY A 122 -0.30 14.45 -9.22
N PHE A 123 0.82 14.08 -8.60
CA PHE A 123 0.94 13.83 -7.16
C PHE A 123 1.16 15.13 -6.36
N LYS A 124 0.13 15.96 -6.23
CA LYS A 124 0.20 17.21 -5.45
C LYS A 124 -0.70 17.12 -4.23
N ALA A 125 -0.21 17.63 -3.08
CA ALA A 125 -1.00 17.74 -1.86
C ALA A 125 -2.32 18.47 -2.11
N ARG A 126 -3.40 17.96 -1.54
CA ARG A 126 -4.80 18.39 -1.74
C ARG A 126 -5.30 19.20 -0.54
N GLY A 127 -6.49 19.81 -0.67
CA GLY A 127 -7.16 20.48 0.45
C GLY A 127 -6.61 21.85 0.82
N ARG A 128 -5.85 22.51 -0.08
CA ARG A 128 -5.42 23.90 0.12
C ARG A 128 -6.51 24.91 -0.22
N GLU A 129 -7.43 24.53 -1.07
CA GLU A 129 -8.60 25.34 -1.45
C GLU A 129 -9.82 24.84 -0.67
N THR A 130 -10.64 25.74 -0.15
CA THR A 130 -11.80 25.42 0.68
C THR A 130 -12.72 24.40 0.02
N LYS A 131 -13.06 24.60 -1.26
CA LYS A 131 -13.92 23.67 -2.01
C LYS A 131 -13.38 22.24 -2.05
N VAL A 132 -12.07 22.08 -2.27
CA VAL A 132 -11.43 20.76 -2.29
C VAL A 132 -11.38 20.14 -0.89
N ALA A 133 -11.20 20.97 0.13
CA ALA A 133 -11.21 20.57 1.52
C ALA A 133 -12.59 20.01 1.93
N ASP A 134 -13.66 20.73 1.58
CA ASP A 134 -15.05 20.31 1.86
C ASP A 134 -15.38 19.00 1.12
N GLU A 135 -14.97 18.87 -0.17
CA GLU A 135 -15.14 17.63 -0.93
C GLU A 135 -14.44 16.42 -0.27
N ILE A 136 -13.23 16.60 0.25
CA ILE A 136 -12.50 15.52 0.93
C ILE A 136 -13.23 15.08 2.19
N LEU A 137 -13.71 16.03 2.99
CA LEU A 137 -14.47 15.77 4.21
C LEU A 137 -15.79 15.06 3.90
N GLU A 138 -16.56 15.55 2.92
CA GLU A 138 -17.82 14.94 2.49
C GLU A 138 -17.60 13.51 1.99
N ASN A 139 -16.54 13.27 1.20
CA ASN A 139 -16.20 11.94 0.70
C ASN A 139 -15.84 10.97 1.83
N ALA A 140 -15.12 11.41 2.86
CA ALA A 140 -14.79 10.59 4.02
C ALA A 140 -16.04 10.21 4.82
N ILE A 141 -16.92 11.17 5.09
CA ILE A 141 -18.19 10.94 5.77
C ILE A 141 -19.07 9.98 4.95
N ALA A 142 -19.17 10.19 3.65
CA ALA A 142 -19.98 9.33 2.77
C ALA A 142 -19.44 7.89 2.74
N ALA A 143 -18.12 7.70 2.70
CA ALA A 143 -17.48 6.39 2.75
C ALA A 143 -17.72 5.68 4.10
N ALA A 144 -17.59 6.40 5.21
CA ALA A 144 -17.90 5.86 6.55
C ALA A 144 -19.36 5.43 6.65
N ASN A 145 -20.30 6.29 6.22
CA ASN A 145 -21.75 5.99 6.22
C ASN A 145 -22.11 4.83 5.28
N ALA A 146 -21.32 4.59 4.23
CA ALA A 146 -21.48 3.45 3.33
C ALA A 146 -21.00 2.13 3.94
N GLY A 147 -20.33 2.17 5.11
CA GLY A 147 -19.89 1.00 5.86
C GLY A 147 -18.41 0.65 5.69
N SER A 148 -17.57 1.57 5.20
CA SER A 148 -16.12 1.37 5.26
C SER A 148 -15.69 1.14 6.71
N PHE A 149 -14.76 0.19 6.94
CA PHE A 149 -14.24 -0.08 8.30
C PHE A 149 -13.09 0.85 8.71
N ALA A 150 -12.44 1.49 7.74
CA ALA A 150 -11.37 2.47 7.93
C ALA A 150 -11.26 3.38 6.70
N VAL A 151 -10.61 4.53 6.85
CA VAL A 151 -10.34 5.45 5.75
C VAL A 151 -8.89 5.90 5.74
N VAL A 152 -8.21 5.73 4.59
CA VAL A 152 -6.89 6.33 4.33
C VAL A 152 -7.10 7.79 3.95
N VAL A 153 -6.32 8.68 4.59
CA VAL A 153 -6.31 10.14 4.34
C VAL A 153 -4.93 10.50 3.81
N GLU A 154 -4.83 10.73 2.49
CA GLU A 154 -3.54 10.92 1.84
C GLU A 154 -3.32 12.33 1.31
N GLY A 155 -2.12 12.90 1.59
CA GLY A 155 -1.61 14.11 0.95
C GLY A 155 -2.49 15.33 1.12
N VAL A 156 -3.09 15.51 2.30
CA VAL A 156 -3.97 16.63 2.63
C VAL A 156 -3.34 17.55 3.67
N SER A 157 -3.89 18.77 3.84
CA SER A 157 -3.43 19.64 4.93
C SER A 157 -3.81 19.05 6.31
N GLU A 158 -3.01 19.38 7.32
CA GLU A 158 -3.23 18.92 8.69
C GLU A 158 -4.64 19.26 9.19
N GLU A 159 -5.13 20.48 8.89
CA GLU A 159 -6.45 20.95 9.33
C GLU A 159 -7.58 20.10 8.74
N ILE A 160 -7.44 19.67 7.49
CA ILE A 160 -8.45 18.82 6.83
C ILE A 160 -8.40 17.40 7.38
N ALA A 161 -7.19 16.84 7.55
CA ALA A 161 -7.05 15.52 8.17
C ALA A 161 -7.67 15.49 9.58
N ASN A 162 -7.45 16.53 10.39
CA ASN A 162 -8.05 16.65 11.71
C ASN A 162 -9.59 16.73 11.66
N LYS A 163 -10.15 17.50 10.71
CA LYS A 163 -11.59 17.56 10.51
C LYS A 163 -12.17 16.20 10.09
N VAL A 164 -11.49 15.48 9.20
CA VAL A 164 -11.91 14.13 8.79
C VAL A 164 -11.91 13.20 10.00
N THR A 165 -10.83 13.16 10.77
CA THR A 165 -10.71 12.30 11.96
C THR A 165 -11.78 12.59 13.01
N GLN A 166 -12.18 13.86 13.16
CA GLN A 166 -13.26 14.26 14.10
C GLN A 166 -14.67 13.96 13.57
N ALA A 167 -14.84 13.82 12.27
CA ALA A 167 -16.15 13.72 11.62
C ALA A 167 -16.60 12.29 11.34
N VAL A 168 -15.72 11.30 11.47
CA VAL A 168 -16.03 9.89 11.19
C VAL A 168 -15.79 9.04 12.44
N ASP A 169 -16.60 8.00 12.62
CA ASP A 169 -16.49 7.06 13.75
C ASP A 169 -15.62 5.82 13.41
N ILE A 170 -15.00 5.81 12.22
CA ILE A 170 -14.11 4.74 11.77
C ILE A 170 -12.65 5.18 11.84
N PRO A 171 -11.69 4.27 12.06
CA PRO A 171 -10.27 4.60 12.07
C PRO A 171 -9.81 5.36 10.83
N THR A 172 -9.08 6.46 11.05
CA THR A 172 -8.42 7.25 10.00
C THR A 172 -6.93 6.90 9.95
N ILE A 173 -6.43 6.56 8.76
CA ILE A 173 -5.03 6.16 8.53
C ILE A 173 -4.35 7.24 7.69
N GLY A 174 -3.48 8.01 8.31
CA GLY A 174 -2.80 9.14 7.66
C GLY A 174 -1.59 8.71 6.83
N ILE A 175 -1.42 9.33 5.67
CA ILE A 175 -0.18 9.31 4.90
C ILE A 175 0.05 10.70 4.29
N GLY A 176 1.04 11.44 4.80
CA GLY A 176 1.21 12.84 4.43
C GLY A 176 -0.01 13.70 4.81
N ALA A 177 -0.56 13.47 5.97
CA ALA A 177 -1.76 14.13 6.48
C ALA A 177 -1.49 14.73 7.89
N SER A 178 -2.06 14.16 8.95
CA SER A 178 -1.89 14.67 10.33
C SER A 178 -1.47 13.57 11.29
N ALA A 179 -0.72 13.94 12.32
CA ALA A 179 -0.43 13.06 13.45
C ALA A 179 -1.65 12.79 14.35
N GLN A 180 -2.76 13.50 14.13
CA GLN A 180 -4.03 13.28 14.85
C GLN A 180 -4.90 12.19 14.22
N CYS A 181 -4.53 11.64 13.04
CA CYS A 181 -5.16 10.44 12.53
C CYS A 181 -4.90 9.27 13.49
N ASP A 182 -5.85 8.32 13.58
CA ASP A 182 -5.80 7.19 14.50
C ASP A 182 -4.61 6.27 14.22
N GLY A 183 -4.19 6.17 12.96
CA GLY A 183 -3.01 5.43 12.52
C GLY A 183 -2.24 6.14 11.42
N GLN A 184 -1.07 5.60 11.08
CA GLN A 184 -0.20 6.11 10.01
C GLN A 184 0.25 4.94 9.12
N ILE A 185 0.44 5.21 7.83
CA ILE A 185 0.97 4.24 6.89
C ILE A 185 2.04 4.88 6.01
N LEU A 186 3.04 4.11 5.60
CA LEU A 186 4.07 4.52 4.64
C LEU A 186 4.35 3.39 3.64
N VAL A 187 4.76 3.77 2.43
CA VAL A 187 5.31 2.82 1.46
C VAL A 187 6.62 2.27 2.01
N THR A 188 6.69 0.97 2.22
CA THR A 188 7.81 0.31 2.91
C THR A 188 9.18 0.58 2.26
N PRO A 189 9.37 0.50 0.93
CA PRO A 189 10.63 0.87 0.29
C PRO A 189 11.06 2.32 0.54
N ASP A 190 10.12 3.26 0.61
CA ASP A 190 10.41 4.66 0.92
C ASP A 190 10.84 4.80 2.39
N MET A 191 10.10 4.18 3.31
CA MET A 191 10.38 4.17 4.75
C MET A 191 11.77 3.57 5.05
N LEU A 192 12.15 2.53 4.33
CA LEU A 192 13.45 1.87 4.50
C LEU A 192 14.61 2.55 3.76
N GLY A 193 14.34 3.64 3.02
CA GLY A 193 15.37 4.41 2.33
C GLY A 193 15.98 3.70 1.12
N GLN A 194 15.16 2.97 0.35
CA GLN A 194 15.63 2.35 -0.91
C GLN A 194 15.81 3.35 -2.06
N PHE A 195 15.14 4.51 -1.99
CA PHE A 195 15.17 5.53 -3.03
C PHE A 195 15.83 6.83 -2.56
N ASP A 196 16.54 7.52 -3.46
CA ASP A 196 17.13 8.83 -3.17
C ASP A 196 16.03 9.88 -2.96
N ARG A 197 15.05 9.87 -3.84
CA ARG A 197 13.92 10.80 -3.83
C ARG A 197 12.67 10.10 -3.33
N VAL A 198 12.09 10.66 -2.28
CA VAL A 198 10.82 10.22 -1.70
C VAL A 198 9.90 11.44 -1.53
N PRO A 199 8.58 11.26 -1.40
CA PRO A 199 7.66 12.34 -1.08
C PRO A 199 8.07 13.10 0.19
N LYS A 200 7.75 14.40 0.27
CA LYS A 200 8.14 15.28 1.40
C LYS A 200 7.71 14.74 2.76
N PHE A 201 6.59 14.05 2.82
CA PHE A 201 6.03 13.52 4.07
C PHE A 201 6.72 12.25 4.57
N VAL A 202 7.56 11.63 3.74
CA VAL A 202 8.26 10.40 4.11
C VAL A 202 9.46 10.74 5.00
N LYS A 203 9.49 10.14 6.18
CA LYS A 203 10.69 10.01 6.99
C LYS A 203 11.34 8.66 6.69
N LYS A 204 12.60 8.67 6.29
CA LYS A 204 13.41 7.46 6.15
C LYS A 204 13.85 6.98 7.54
N PHE A 205 13.53 5.75 7.88
CA PHE A 205 13.91 5.13 9.15
C PHE A 205 15.18 4.27 9.03
N ALA A 206 15.61 4.01 7.78
CA ALA A 206 16.85 3.30 7.46
C ALA A 206 17.47 3.88 6.19
N ASP A 207 18.70 3.45 5.86
CA ASP A 207 19.39 3.72 4.59
C ASP A 207 19.73 2.40 3.90
N GLN A 208 18.67 1.74 3.44
CA GLN A 208 18.81 0.41 2.81
C GLN A 208 19.54 0.48 1.47
N LYS A 209 19.43 1.60 0.75
CA LYS A 209 20.16 1.81 -0.51
C LYS A 209 21.67 1.70 -0.32
N SER A 210 22.22 2.43 0.66
CA SER A 210 23.66 2.40 0.94
C SER A 210 24.11 1.01 1.38
N LEU A 211 23.33 0.32 2.21
CA LEU A 211 23.65 -1.05 2.65
C LEU A 211 23.66 -2.04 1.48
N ILE A 212 22.68 -1.96 0.58
CA ILE A 212 22.62 -2.83 -0.61
C ILE A 212 23.80 -2.51 -1.55
N THR A 213 24.11 -1.24 -1.78
CA THR A 213 25.23 -0.81 -2.63
C THR A 213 26.54 -1.38 -2.10
N GLN A 214 26.84 -1.17 -0.81
CA GLN A 214 28.06 -1.69 -0.20
C GLN A 214 28.15 -3.21 -0.30
N ALA A 215 27.07 -3.93 0.00
CA ALA A 215 27.06 -5.39 -0.07
C ALA A 215 27.33 -5.90 -1.50
N VAL A 216 26.79 -5.23 -2.53
CA VAL A 216 27.03 -5.58 -3.93
C VAL A 216 28.48 -5.26 -4.35
N GLU A 217 29.03 -4.13 -3.91
CA GLU A 217 30.43 -3.74 -4.16
C GLU A 217 31.40 -4.74 -3.54
N ASP A 218 31.20 -5.10 -2.26
CA ASP A 218 32.00 -6.08 -1.54
C ASP A 218 31.96 -7.46 -2.23
N TYR A 219 30.76 -7.93 -2.59
CA TYR A 219 30.60 -9.17 -3.33
C TYR A 219 31.33 -9.13 -4.66
N ALA A 220 31.16 -8.07 -5.43
CA ALA A 220 31.80 -7.94 -6.74
C ALA A 220 33.36 -7.90 -6.63
N ALA A 221 33.88 -7.24 -5.60
CA ALA A 221 35.32 -7.20 -5.33
C ALA A 221 35.86 -8.60 -5.00
N GLN A 222 35.23 -9.31 -4.07
CA GLN A 222 35.62 -10.65 -3.64
C GLN A 222 35.50 -11.69 -4.77
N VAL A 223 34.54 -11.57 -5.68
CA VAL A 223 34.48 -12.43 -6.88
C VAL A 223 35.64 -12.16 -7.82
N LYS A 224 36.04 -10.89 -8.00
CA LYS A 224 37.15 -10.50 -8.89
C LYS A 224 38.51 -10.93 -8.35
N ASP A 225 38.75 -10.81 -7.06
CA ASP A 225 40.02 -11.21 -6.41
C ASP A 225 40.02 -12.69 -6.01
N ARG A 226 38.94 -13.44 -6.25
CA ARG A 226 38.76 -14.87 -5.95
C ARG A 226 38.79 -15.22 -4.47
N SER A 227 38.51 -14.28 -3.58
CA SER A 227 38.31 -14.55 -2.14
C SER A 227 36.91 -15.10 -1.82
N PHE A 228 35.94 -14.91 -2.72
CA PHE A 228 34.66 -15.59 -2.67
C PHE A 228 34.49 -16.55 -3.86
N PRO A 229 34.01 -17.80 -3.64
CA PRO A 229 33.63 -18.40 -2.36
C PRO A 229 34.83 -18.79 -1.50
N GLY A 230 34.76 -18.48 -0.21
CA GLY A 230 35.73 -18.98 0.77
C GLY A 230 35.46 -20.44 1.17
N GLU A 231 36.38 -21.04 1.96
CA GLU A 231 36.26 -22.46 2.35
C GLU A 231 34.92 -22.86 2.97
N ALA A 232 34.30 -21.97 3.76
CA ALA A 232 33.03 -22.22 4.40
C ALA A 232 31.83 -22.25 3.41
N ASN A 233 32.02 -21.72 2.20
CA ASN A 233 31.02 -21.66 1.16
C ASN A 233 31.12 -22.80 0.13
N LEU A 234 32.08 -23.74 0.31
CA LEU A 234 32.33 -24.80 -0.65
C LEU A 234 31.73 -26.15 -0.22
N TYR A 235 31.12 -26.83 -1.18
CA TYR A 235 30.74 -28.23 -1.02
C TYR A 235 31.91 -29.10 -1.37
N ARG A 236 32.42 -29.90 -0.39
CA ARG A 236 33.51 -30.84 -0.63
C ARG A 236 32.97 -32.23 -0.94
N PHE A 237 33.53 -32.85 -1.96
CA PHE A 237 33.28 -34.26 -2.27
C PHE A 237 33.73 -35.13 -1.10
N LYS A 238 32.85 -35.97 -0.57
CA LYS A 238 33.20 -37.04 0.38
C LYS A 238 33.27 -38.34 -0.41
N PRO A 239 34.47 -38.92 -0.61
CA PRO A 239 34.55 -40.22 -1.23
C PRO A 239 33.76 -41.23 -0.42
N SER A 240 32.96 -42.06 -1.10
CA SER A 240 32.30 -43.19 -0.45
C SER A 240 33.38 -44.11 0.14
N GLN A 241 33.33 -44.34 1.44
CA GLN A 241 34.09 -45.41 2.05
C GLN A 241 33.60 -46.73 1.43
N LYS A 242 34.54 -47.42 0.72
CA LYS A 242 34.30 -48.78 0.25
C LYS A 242 34.33 -49.74 1.42
#